data_8239059b216cc4e3723cd28296c9e9fe
#
_entry.id   8239059b216cc4e3723cd28296c9e9fe
#
_cell.length_a   1.000
_cell.length_b   1.000
_cell.length_c   1.000
_cell.angle_alpha   90.00
_cell.angle_beta   90.00
_cell.angle_gamma   90.00
#
_symmetry.space_group_name_H-M   'P 1'
#
loop_
_entity.id
_entity.type
_entity.pdbx_description
1 polymer ?
#
loop_
_entity_poly.entity_id
_entity_poly.type
_entity_poly.pdbx_seq_one_letter_code
_entity_poly.pdbx_strand_id
1 'polypeptide(L)'
;VPFAIGTETHGSIISPSHTCGATGLRPTFGSISRSGAMTLSWSLDKVGPICRSAEDAATVFSFVHGTDQKDGSAVNAAFNYNPTMDVKKLKIAYAKNIFDKLDTAAQEWNVLKQLTAAGIALHPMNFPDTETYQFDMIGIVIGSEAAAAFDAFTRLDMDEQMTRQTRNDWPNYFRQARTIPAVEYINTMRHRSVLMEKTNQAMKEFDVVISPSFGGRQLAITNLTGHPALCMPIGLSKQGTPNSITFLANLFKEEALLSVGKFFQSITSFDEMHPEKFK
;
A
#
# COMPACT_ATOMS: atom_id res chain seq x y z
N VAL A 1 5.23 20.26 6.93
CA VAL A 1 5.88 20.09 5.62
C VAL A 1 4.82 19.87 4.55
N PRO A 2 5.02 20.30 3.29
CA PRO A 2 4.04 20.14 2.22
C PRO A 2 3.90 18.68 1.77
N PHE A 3 4.96 17.89 1.81
CA PHE A 3 4.97 16.46 1.55
C PHE A 3 6.13 15.75 2.27
N ALA A 4 6.05 14.43 2.35
CA ALA A 4 7.13 13.56 2.78
C ALA A 4 7.32 12.42 1.77
N ILE A 5 8.52 11.87 1.68
CA ILE A 5 8.79 10.63 0.96
C ILE A 5 8.87 9.50 1.99
N GLY A 6 8.05 8.49 1.79
CA GLY A 6 8.05 7.27 2.59
C GLY A 6 8.56 6.07 1.80
N THR A 7 8.89 5.00 2.50
CA THR A 7 9.14 3.68 1.91
C THR A 7 8.15 2.67 2.48
N GLU A 8 7.80 1.66 1.69
CA GLU A 8 6.93 0.59 2.14
C GLU A 8 7.42 -0.77 1.67
N THR A 9 7.63 -1.64 2.64
CA THR A 9 7.77 -3.08 2.44
C THR A 9 6.42 -3.76 2.66
N HIS A 10 5.75 -3.44 3.81
CA HIS A 10 4.43 -3.96 4.18
C HIS A 10 3.67 -2.95 5.06
N GLY A 11 3.11 -1.93 4.44
CA GLY A 11 2.25 -0.96 5.11
C GLY A 11 2.94 0.33 5.58
N SER A 12 4.23 0.54 5.35
CA SER A 12 4.98 1.67 5.94
C SER A 12 4.72 3.02 5.26
N ILE A 13 3.93 3.08 4.18
CA ILE A 13 3.31 4.31 3.66
C ILE A 13 1.84 4.37 4.11
N ILE A 14 1.11 3.27 3.97
CA ILE A 14 -0.33 3.20 4.28
C ILE A 14 -0.58 3.42 5.77
N SER A 15 0.20 2.78 6.65
CA SER A 15 0.00 2.85 8.11
C SER A 15 0.25 4.25 8.68
N PRO A 16 1.38 4.94 8.40
CA PRO A 16 1.56 6.32 8.87
C PRO A 16 0.57 7.29 8.23
N SER A 17 0.17 7.11 6.96
CA SER A 17 -0.87 7.93 6.34
C SER A 17 -2.20 7.81 7.08
N HIS A 18 -2.62 6.58 7.41
CA HIS A 18 -3.79 6.32 8.25
C HIS A 18 -3.67 7.02 9.61
N THR A 19 -2.56 6.81 10.32
CA THR A 19 -2.36 7.31 11.68
C THR A 19 -2.33 8.83 11.74
N CYS A 20 -1.77 9.47 10.70
CA CYS A 20 -1.64 10.93 10.62
C CYS A 20 -2.83 11.61 9.94
N GLY A 21 -3.81 10.87 9.39
CA GLY A 21 -4.89 11.44 8.60
C GLY A 21 -4.41 12.09 7.31
N ALA A 22 -3.36 11.53 6.69
CA ALA A 22 -2.74 12.02 5.47
C ALA A 22 -3.12 11.15 4.25
N THR A 23 -2.91 11.70 3.05
CA THR A 23 -3.03 10.97 1.79
C THR A 23 -1.68 10.35 1.43
N GLY A 24 -1.60 9.03 1.35
CA GLY A 24 -0.37 8.31 1.03
C GLY A 24 -0.48 7.48 -0.24
N LEU A 25 0.37 7.76 -1.22
CA LEU A 25 0.49 6.94 -2.42
C LEU A 25 1.62 5.94 -2.26
N ARG A 26 1.28 4.66 -2.23
CA ARG A 26 2.22 3.57 -2.47
C ARG A 26 2.13 3.20 -3.94
N PRO A 27 3.11 3.59 -4.78
CA PRO A 27 3.03 3.30 -6.21
C PRO A 27 3.28 1.82 -6.52
N THR A 28 3.10 1.44 -7.77
CA THR A 28 3.48 0.13 -8.29
C THR A 28 4.96 -0.16 -7.99
N PHE A 29 5.26 -1.41 -7.63
CA PHE A 29 6.64 -1.86 -7.46
C PHE A 29 7.44 -1.59 -8.75
N GLY A 30 8.57 -0.89 -8.59
CA GLY A 30 9.41 -0.49 -9.72
C GLY A 30 9.00 0.82 -10.40
N SER A 31 7.96 1.53 -9.97
CA SER A 31 7.59 2.84 -10.52
C SER A 31 8.57 3.95 -10.13
N ILE A 32 9.28 3.82 -9.02
CA ILE A 32 10.28 4.77 -8.54
C ILE A 32 11.56 3.99 -8.23
N SER A 33 12.71 4.52 -8.67
CA SER A 33 14.02 3.98 -8.31
C SER A 33 14.23 4.03 -6.79
N ARG A 34 14.79 2.97 -6.22
CA ARG A 34 15.16 2.86 -4.81
C ARG A 34 16.66 3.03 -4.59
N SER A 35 17.38 3.45 -5.63
CA SER A 35 18.82 3.69 -5.54
C SER A 35 19.13 4.71 -4.43
N GLY A 36 20.06 4.35 -3.55
CA GLY A 36 20.43 5.18 -2.40
C GLY A 36 19.52 5.00 -1.16
N ALA A 37 18.41 4.28 -1.26
CA ALA A 37 17.61 3.91 -0.11
C ALA A 37 18.20 2.67 0.59
N MET A 38 18.07 2.61 1.92
CA MET A 38 18.43 1.41 2.68
C MET A 38 17.41 0.30 2.41
N THR A 39 17.89 -0.82 1.89
CA THR A 39 17.05 -1.97 1.55
C THR A 39 16.62 -2.73 2.80
N LEU A 40 15.33 -3.07 2.88
CA LEU A 40 14.82 -4.09 3.79
C LEU A 40 14.46 -5.37 3.02
N SER A 41 13.75 -5.22 1.91
CA SER A 41 13.33 -6.33 1.05
C SER A 41 13.38 -5.92 -0.43
N TRP A 42 14.30 -6.49 -1.20
CA TRP A 42 14.49 -6.14 -2.62
C TRP A 42 13.25 -6.35 -3.47
N SER A 43 12.46 -7.36 -3.16
CA SER A 43 11.29 -7.71 -3.97
C SER A 43 10.00 -7.04 -3.51
N LEU A 44 10.02 -6.30 -2.38
CA LEU A 44 8.85 -5.65 -1.82
C LEU A 44 8.98 -4.13 -1.65
N ASP A 45 10.17 -3.60 -1.39
CA ASP A 45 10.35 -2.18 -1.08
C ASP A 45 9.88 -1.26 -2.21
N LYS A 46 9.11 -0.27 -1.85
CA LYS A 46 8.60 0.78 -2.73
C LYS A 46 8.83 2.14 -2.08
N VAL A 47 9.02 3.16 -2.89
CA VAL A 47 9.11 4.57 -2.47
C VAL A 47 7.83 5.27 -2.90
N GLY A 48 7.30 6.17 -2.09
CA GLY A 48 6.11 6.93 -2.47
C GLY A 48 5.85 8.16 -1.61
N PRO A 49 5.06 9.13 -2.13
CA PRO A 49 4.75 10.35 -1.43
C PRO A 49 3.64 10.18 -0.39
N ILE A 50 3.78 10.92 0.71
CA ILE A 50 2.74 11.16 1.71
C ILE A 50 2.48 12.66 1.71
N CYS A 51 1.26 13.03 1.37
CA CYS A 51 0.85 14.41 1.11
C CYS A 51 -0.45 14.73 1.84
N ARG A 52 -0.96 15.94 1.66
CA ARG A 52 -2.28 16.30 2.14
C ARG A 52 -3.38 15.89 1.15
N SER A 53 -3.12 16.06 -0.14
CA SER A 53 -4.09 15.75 -1.18
C SER A 53 -3.59 14.71 -2.19
N ALA A 54 -4.54 14.11 -2.91
CA ALA A 54 -4.24 13.24 -4.05
C ALA A 54 -3.56 14.01 -5.20
N GLU A 55 -3.87 15.30 -5.37
CA GLU A 55 -3.26 16.15 -6.38
C GLU A 55 -1.81 16.50 -6.05
N ASP A 56 -1.49 16.74 -4.76
CA ASP A 56 -0.11 16.89 -4.31
C ASP A 56 0.67 15.59 -4.53
N ALA A 57 0.07 14.44 -4.19
CA ALA A 57 0.68 13.14 -4.42
C ALA A 57 0.96 12.88 -5.91
N ALA A 58 0.03 13.27 -6.80
CA ALA A 58 0.22 13.20 -8.26
C ALA A 58 1.37 14.11 -8.71
N THR A 59 1.43 15.32 -8.18
CA THR A 59 2.50 16.28 -8.48
C THR A 59 3.86 15.73 -8.08
N VAL A 60 4.01 15.28 -6.82
CA VAL A 60 5.28 14.71 -6.34
C VAL A 60 5.64 13.47 -7.17
N PHE A 61 4.69 12.55 -7.38
CA PHE A 61 4.94 11.33 -8.15
C PHE A 61 5.39 11.64 -9.59
N SER A 62 4.86 12.67 -10.23
CA SER A 62 5.25 13.07 -11.58
C SER A 62 6.72 13.45 -11.72
N PHE A 63 7.35 13.92 -10.64
CA PHE A 63 8.77 14.28 -10.61
C PHE A 63 9.71 13.15 -10.24
N VAL A 64 9.22 12.14 -9.51
CA VAL A 64 10.09 11.08 -8.94
C VAL A 64 9.91 9.72 -9.60
N HIS A 65 8.88 9.51 -10.44
CA HIS A 65 8.64 8.23 -11.10
C HIS A 65 9.65 7.99 -12.23
N GLY A 66 9.85 6.72 -12.55
CA GLY A 66 10.73 6.25 -13.62
C GLY A 66 12.04 5.66 -13.10
N THR A 67 12.94 5.35 -14.02
CA THR A 67 14.25 4.75 -13.71
C THR A 67 15.38 5.78 -13.75
N ASP A 68 16.32 5.64 -12.83
CA ASP A 68 17.63 6.32 -12.83
C ASP A 68 18.75 5.42 -13.38
N GLN A 69 18.40 4.24 -13.92
CA GLN A 69 19.31 3.21 -14.42
C GLN A 69 20.22 2.58 -13.34
N LYS A 70 19.99 2.84 -12.06
CA LYS A 70 20.76 2.30 -10.93
C LYS A 70 19.99 1.24 -10.15
N ASP A 71 18.65 1.32 -10.14
CA ASP A 71 17.78 0.26 -9.61
C ASP A 71 17.31 -0.63 -10.76
N GLY A 72 17.83 -1.86 -10.84
CA GLY A 72 17.48 -2.80 -11.91
C GLY A 72 16.01 -3.26 -11.92
N SER A 73 15.23 -2.95 -10.88
CA SER A 73 13.79 -3.22 -10.83
C SER A 73 12.94 -2.02 -11.28
N ALA A 74 13.52 -0.83 -11.39
CA ALA A 74 12.80 0.36 -11.81
C ALA A 74 12.56 0.36 -13.33
N VAL A 75 11.32 0.70 -13.72
CA VAL A 75 10.89 0.73 -15.12
C VAL A 75 10.34 2.10 -15.50
N ASN A 76 10.50 2.47 -16.77
CA ASN A 76 9.87 3.66 -17.33
C ASN A 76 8.44 3.32 -17.79
N ALA A 77 7.49 3.48 -16.87
CA ALA A 77 6.07 3.44 -17.21
C ALA A 77 5.57 4.87 -17.46
N ALA A 78 4.68 5.04 -18.43
CA ALA A 78 4.06 6.34 -18.68
C ALA A 78 3.13 6.70 -17.48
N PHE A 79 3.20 7.95 -17.07
CA PHE A 79 2.26 8.52 -16.08
C PHE A 79 1.59 9.74 -16.71
N ASN A 80 0.31 9.60 -17.04
CA ASN A 80 -0.49 10.60 -17.75
C ASN A 80 -1.66 11.06 -16.87
N TYR A 81 -1.34 11.64 -15.72
CA TYR A 81 -2.36 12.15 -14.80
C TYR A 81 -3.14 13.29 -15.44
N ASN A 82 -4.45 13.13 -15.49
CA ASN A 82 -5.37 14.16 -15.95
C ASN A 82 -6.25 14.64 -14.78
N PRO A 83 -6.01 15.84 -14.23
CA PRO A 83 -6.77 16.37 -13.08
C PRO A 83 -8.25 16.62 -13.37
N THR A 84 -8.67 16.60 -14.66
CA THR A 84 -10.07 16.80 -15.11
C THR A 84 -10.70 15.51 -15.63
N MET A 85 -10.10 14.35 -15.34
CA MET A 85 -10.63 13.03 -15.73
C MET A 85 -12.04 12.85 -15.18
N ASP A 86 -12.97 12.46 -16.05
CA ASP A 86 -14.32 12.09 -15.63
C ASP A 86 -14.31 10.70 -15.01
N VAL A 87 -14.21 10.64 -13.69
CA VAL A 87 -14.12 9.39 -12.92
C VAL A 87 -15.39 8.54 -13.01
N LYS A 88 -16.51 9.10 -13.46
CA LYS A 88 -17.77 8.34 -13.69
C LYS A 88 -17.66 7.37 -14.86
N LYS A 89 -16.65 7.55 -15.71
CA LYS A 89 -16.34 6.64 -16.82
C LYS A 89 -15.48 5.45 -16.40
N LEU A 90 -14.87 5.53 -15.20
CA LEU A 90 -14.06 4.44 -14.66
C LEU A 90 -14.96 3.33 -14.10
N LYS A 91 -14.51 2.10 -14.28
CA LYS A 91 -15.16 0.93 -13.68
C LYS A 91 -14.61 0.71 -12.27
N ILE A 92 -15.36 1.19 -11.28
CA ILE A 92 -14.93 1.18 -9.89
C ILE A 92 -15.62 0.04 -9.14
N ALA A 93 -14.80 -0.80 -8.48
CA ALA A 93 -15.29 -1.89 -7.64
C ALA A 93 -15.02 -1.64 -6.15
N TYR A 94 -15.63 -2.46 -5.30
CA TYR A 94 -15.29 -2.57 -3.89
C TYR A 94 -15.08 -4.04 -3.50
N ALA A 95 -14.15 -4.29 -2.59
CA ALA A 95 -13.79 -5.63 -2.11
C ALA A 95 -14.89 -6.18 -1.19
N LYS A 96 -15.98 -6.69 -1.78
CA LYS A 96 -17.20 -7.13 -1.09
C LYS A 96 -16.89 -8.11 0.05
N ASN A 97 -16.09 -9.14 -0.21
CA ASN A 97 -15.74 -10.15 0.79
C ASN A 97 -14.93 -9.61 1.98
N ILE A 98 -14.33 -8.43 1.85
CA ILE A 98 -13.65 -7.74 2.95
C ILE A 98 -14.65 -6.84 3.68
N PHE A 99 -15.45 -6.06 2.94
CA PHE A 99 -16.48 -5.20 3.51
C PHE A 99 -17.52 -6.00 4.30
N ASP A 100 -17.96 -7.16 3.81
CA ASP A 100 -18.95 -8.03 4.48
C ASP A 100 -18.49 -8.51 5.88
N LYS A 101 -17.18 -8.44 6.17
CA LYS A 101 -16.62 -8.79 7.48
C LYS A 101 -16.54 -7.60 8.46
N LEU A 102 -16.83 -6.39 7.99
CA LEU A 102 -16.87 -5.21 8.85
C LEU A 102 -18.18 -5.13 9.65
N ASP A 103 -18.10 -4.44 10.79
CA ASP A 103 -19.31 -4.00 11.49
C ASP A 103 -20.16 -3.11 10.56
N THR A 104 -21.47 -3.24 10.64
CA THR A 104 -22.41 -2.46 9.83
C THR A 104 -22.34 -0.95 10.13
N ALA A 105 -21.83 -0.57 11.29
CA ALA A 105 -21.57 0.82 11.68
C ALA A 105 -20.17 1.33 11.31
N ALA A 106 -19.33 0.52 10.64
CA ALA A 106 -18.00 0.93 10.24
C ALA A 106 -18.04 2.13 9.28
N GLN A 107 -17.12 3.07 9.48
CA GLN A 107 -17.06 4.31 8.69
C GLN A 107 -16.77 4.05 7.22
N GLU A 108 -16.09 2.98 6.90
CA GLU A 108 -15.74 2.56 5.54
C GLU A 108 -16.97 2.39 4.65
N TRP A 109 -18.12 1.95 5.20
CA TRP A 109 -19.39 1.89 4.48
C TRP A 109 -19.88 3.25 3.99
N ASN A 110 -19.57 4.33 4.72
CA ASN A 110 -19.97 5.68 4.32
C ASN A 110 -19.24 6.13 3.06
N VAL A 111 -18.00 5.67 2.83
CA VAL A 111 -17.27 5.93 1.58
C VAL A 111 -18.05 5.43 0.37
N LEU A 112 -18.54 4.19 0.42
CA LEU A 112 -19.34 3.62 -0.67
C LEU A 112 -20.63 4.42 -0.88
N LYS A 113 -21.31 4.81 0.20
CA LYS A 113 -22.53 5.62 0.14
C LYS A 113 -22.28 7.01 -0.49
N GLN A 114 -21.21 7.68 -0.08
CA GLN A 114 -20.85 9.01 -0.60
C GLN A 114 -20.51 8.97 -2.09
N LEU A 115 -19.70 7.99 -2.52
CA LEU A 115 -19.36 7.79 -3.92
C LEU A 115 -20.61 7.47 -4.77
N THR A 116 -21.49 6.60 -4.28
CA THR A 116 -22.76 6.27 -4.96
C THR A 116 -23.67 7.50 -5.05
N ALA A 117 -23.81 8.29 -3.98
CA ALA A 117 -24.59 9.53 -3.97
C ALA A 117 -24.03 10.57 -4.95
N ALA A 118 -22.71 10.58 -5.17
CA ALA A 118 -22.05 11.44 -6.16
C ALA A 118 -22.13 10.90 -7.60
N GLY A 119 -22.85 9.79 -7.81
CA GLY A 119 -23.13 9.22 -9.13
C GLY A 119 -22.09 8.22 -9.64
N ILE A 120 -21.24 7.67 -8.76
CA ILE A 120 -20.31 6.57 -9.10
C ILE A 120 -21.06 5.23 -9.05
N ALA A 121 -20.99 4.47 -10.13
CA ALA A 121 -21.46 3.07 -10.16
C ALA A 121 -20.41 2.17 -9.50
N LEU A 122 -20.76 1.55 -8.37
CA LEU A 122 -19.88 0.64 -7.63
C LEU A 122 -20.23 -0.81 -7.93
N HIS A 123 -19.22 -1.61 -8.27
CA HIS A 123 -19.35 -3.02 -8.58
C HIS A 123 -18.80 -3.88 -7.43
N PRO A 124 -19.55 -4.88 -6.94
CA PRO A 124 -19.01 -5.81 -5.96
C PRO A 124 -17.98 -6.73 -6.63
N MET A 125 -16.83 -6.93 -5.98
CA MET A 125 -15.87 -7.96 -6.37
C MET A 125 -15.36 -8.72 -5.15
N ASN A 126 -14.96 -9.97 -5.34
CA ASN A 126 -14.23 -10.70 -4.31
C ASN A 126 -12.73 -10.52 -4.54
N PHE A 127 -12.10 -9.85 -3.58
CA PHE A 127 -10.65 -9.73 -3.58
C PHE A 127 -10.02 -11.11 -3.33
N PRO A 128 -8.88 -11.45 -3.96
CA PRO A 128 -8.24 -12.74 -3.77
C PRO A 128 -8.06 -13.08 -2.31
N ASP A 129 -8.46 -14.28 -1.92
CA ASP A 129 -8.30 -14.77 -0.57
C ASP A 129 -6.98 -15.52 -0.43
N THR A 130 -6.33 -15.33 0.70
CA THR A 130 -5.10 -16.04 1.06
C THR A 130 -5.38 -17.33 1.82
N GLU A 131 -6.64 -17.74 1.99
CA GLU A 131 -6.98 -19.02 2.66
C GLU A 131 -6.36 -20.25 1.98
N THR A 132 -6.03 -20.13 0.70
CA THR A 132 -5.30 -21.16 -0.04
C THR A 132 -3.85 -21.34 0.44
N TYR A 133 -3.30 -20.36 1.17
CA TYR A 133 -1.92 -20.36 1.65
C TYR A 133 -1.90 -20.47 3.18
N GLN A 134 -1.44 -21.61 3.70
CA GLN A 134 -1.43 -21.92 5.14
C GLN A 134 -0.32 -21.23 5.93
N PHE A 135 0.49 -20.37 5.29
CA PHE A 135 1.62 -19.72 5.93
C PHE A 135 1.66 -18.22 5.60
N ASP A 136 2.34 -17.47 6.42
CA ASP A 136 2.56 -16.03 6.22
C ASP A 136 3.63 -15.78 5.17
N MET A 137 3.22 -15.76 3.90
CA MET A 137 4.14 -15.51 2.78
C MET A 137 4.91 -14.21 2.93
N ILE A 138 4.26 -13.14 3.40
CA ILE A 138 4.92 -11.84 3.52
C ILE A 138 6.00 -11.86 4.60
N GLY A 139 5.77 -12.57 5.70
CA GLY A 139 6.75 -12.75 6.76
C GLY A 139 7.97 -13.54 6.31
N ILE A 140 7.78 -14.60 5.51
CA ILE A 140 8.88 -15.38 4.94
C ILE A 140 9.69 -14.54 3.95
N VAL A 141 9.04 -13.78 3.06
CA VAL A 141 9.75 -12.92 2.09
C VAL A 141 10.54 -11.84 2.81
N ILE A 142 9.89 -11.07 3.70
CA ILE A 142 10.57 -10.01 4.45
C ILE A 142 11.70 -10.60 5.30
N GLY A 143 11.45 -11.70 6.03
CA GLY A 143 12.45 -12.32 6.88
C GLY A 143 13.69 -12.72 6.11
N SER A 144 13.53 -13.49 5.04
CA SER A 144 14.63 -13.99 4.23
C SER A 144 15.42 -12.85 3.58
N GLU A 145 14.73 -11.88 2.99
CA GLU A 145 15.38 -10.78 2.27
C GLU A 145 16.03 -9.77 3.24
N ALA A 146 15.39 -9.48 4.38
CA ALA A 146 15.99 -8.65 5.44
C ALA A 146 17.22 -9.31 6.06
N ALA A 147 17.16 -10.63 6.35
CA ALA A 147 18.33 -11.36 6.86
C ALA A 147 19.50 -11.32 5.86
N ALA A 148 19.22 -11.36 4.56
CA ALA A 148 20.24 -11.22 3.52
C ALA A 148 20.75 -9.77 3.41
N ALA A 149 19.87 -8.76 3.46
CA ALA A 149 20.24 -7.35 3.39
C ALA A 149 21.13 -6.93 4.57
N PHE A 150 20.85 -7.46 5.77
CA PHE A 150 21.59 -7.17 7.01
C PHE A 150 22.54 -8.29 7.43
N ASP A 151 22.95 -9.18 6.51
CA ASP A 151 23.80 -10.33 6.84
C ASP A 151 25.16 -9.92 7.42
N ALA A 152 25.86 -9.02 6.77
CA ALA A 152 27.14 -8.51 7.27
C ALA A 152 26.99 -7.79 8.62
N PHE A 153 25.94 -6.99 8.77
CA PHE A 153 25.62 -6.27 10.00
C PHE A 153 25.41 -7.24 11.18
N THR A 154 24.67 -8.33 10.94
CA THR A 154 24.41 -9.35 11.96
C THR A 154 25.65 -10.21 12.24
N ARG A 155 26.46 -10.57 11.22
CA ARG A 155 27.68 -11.38 11.42
C ARG A 155 28.81 -10.64 12.15
N LEU A 156 28.78 -9.32 12.10
CA LEU A 156 29.76 -8.48 12.78
C LEU A 156 29.27 -8.01 14.16
N ASP A 157 28.17 -8.58 14.65
CA ASP A 157 27.54 -8.27 15.94
C ASP A 157 27.15 -6.79 16.08
N MET A 158 27.02 -6.06 14.95
CA MET A 158 26.63 -4.66 14.96
C MET A 158 25.14 -4.46 15.34
N ASP A 159 24.33 -5.48 15.18
CA ASP A 159 22.95 -5.51 15.62
C ASP A 159 22.79 -5.42 17.15
N GLU A 160 23.83 -5.75 17.93
CA GLU A 160 23.87 -5.54 19.38
C GLU A 160 23.90 -4.05 19.78
N GLN A 161 24.31 -3.16 18.86
CA GLN A 161 24.33 -1.72 19.07
C GLN A 161 22.95 -1.06 18.86
N MET A 162 21.97 -1.78 18.36
CA MET A 162 20.61 -1.26 18.20
C MET A 162 19.94 -1.05 19.56
N THR A 163 19.20 0.03 19.70
CA THR A 163 18.60 0.46 20.97
C THR A 163 17.55 -0.47 21.56
N ARG A 164 16.91 -1.29 20.72
CA ARG A 164 15.88 -2.25 21.13
C ARG A 164 16.37 -3.66 20.85
N GLN A 165 16.28 -4.53 21.87
CA GLN A 165 16.82 -5.88 21.85
C GLN A 165 15.79 -6.94 22.28
N THR A 166 14.49 -6.60 22.30
CA THR A 166 13.47 -7.56 22.71
C THR A 166 13.22 -8.62 21.62
N ARG A 167 12.46 -9.66 21.98
CA ARG A 167 12.14 -10.78 21.08
C ARG A 167 11.54 -10.32 19.75
N ASN A 168 10.78 -9.21 19.74
CA ASN A 168 10.06 -8.73 18.57
C ASN A 168 10.78 -7.58 17.84
N ASP A 169 11.98 -7.22 18.26
CA ASP A 169 12.76 -6.15 17.65
C ASP A 169 13.66 -6.67 16.52
N TRP A 170 14.10 -5.76 15.65
CA TRP A 170 14.85 -6.06 14.45
C TRP A 170 16.10 -6.93 14.66
N PRO A 171 16.97 -6.70 15.68
CA PRO A 171 18.14 -7.57 15.89
C PRO A 171 17.78 -9.05 16.00
N ASN A 172 16.78 -9.34 16.82
CA ASN A 172 16.33 -10.71 17.00
C ASN A 172 15.61 -11.25 15.75
N TYR A 173 14.88 -10.40 15.05
CA TYR A 173 14.24 -10.77 13.78
C TYR A 173 15.27 -11.15 12.72
N PHE A 174 16.36 -10.38 12.55
CA PHE A 174 17.46 -10.72 11.62
C PHE A 174 18.12 -12.06 11.98
N ARG A 175 18.39 -12.31 13.27
CA ARG A 175 18.98 -13.57 13.75
C ARG A 175 18.07 -14.77 13.46
N GLN A 176 16.78 -14.67 13.80
CA GLN A 176 15.81 -15.74 13.57
C GLN A 176 15.59 -16.00 12.08
N ALA A 177 15.48 -14.98 11.26
CA ALA A 177 15.21 -15.13 9.84
C ALA A 177 16.34 -15.88 9.10
N ARG A 178 17.56 -15.92 9.64
CA ARG A 178 18.66 -16.75 9.12
C ARG A 178 18.38 -18.26 9.22
N THR A 179 17.42 -18.69 10.03
CA THR A 179 17.00 -20.08 10.15
C THR A 179 15.88 -20.48 9.19
N ILE A 180 15.38 -19.57 8.35
CA ILE A 180 14.41 -19.90 7.31
C ILE A 180 15.11 -20.74 6.23
N PRO A 181 14.68 -21.99 5.99
CA PRO A 181 15.28 -22.81 4.95
C PRO A 181 15.06 -22.20 3.56
N ALA A 182 16.07 -22.32 2.69
CA ALA A 182 15.96 -21.81 1.32
C ALA A 182 14.74 -22.40 0.56
N VAL A 183 14.37 -23.66 0.85
CA VAL A 183 13.20 -24.30 0.24
C VAL A 183 11.90 -23.58 0.58
N GLU A 184 11.77 -23.05 1.80
CA GLU A 184 10.57 -22.31 2.22
C GLU A 184 10.46 -20.98 1.47
N TYR A 185 11.57 -20.25 1.32
CA TYR A 185 11.60 -19.02 0.54
C TYR A 185 11.29 -19.29 -0.94
N ILE A 186 11.90 -20.30 -1.55
CA ILE A 186 11.66 -20.65 -2.96
C ILE A 186 10.20 -21.04 -3.20
N ASN A 187 9.61 -21.87 -2.33
CA ASN A 187 8.21 -22.24 -2.43
C ASN A 187 7.28 -21.03 -2.22
N THR A 188 7.63 -20.16 -1.28
CA THR A 188 6.89 -18.89 -1.07
C THR A 188 6.89 -18.03 -2.33
N MET A 189 8.03 -17.90 -3.03
CA MET A 189 8.11 -17.13 -4.27
C MET A 189 7.29 -17.79 -5.41
N ARG A 190 7.22 -19.11 -5.46
CA ARG A 190 6.33 -19.82 -6.42
C ARG A 190 4.86 -19.56 -6.12
N HIS A 191 4.45 -19.61 -4.85
CA HIS A 191 3.09 -19.26 -4.43
C HIS A 191 2.77 -17.79 -4.66
N ARG A 192 3.76 -16.91 -4.47
CA ARG A 192 3.63 -15.48 -4.80
C ARG A 192 3.30 -15.27 -6.27
N SER A 193 3.93 -16.00 -7.19
CA SER A 193 3.62 -15.92 -8.62
C SER A 193 2.17 -16.31 -8.91
N VAL A 194 1.65 -17.35 -8.27
CA VAL A 194 0.23 -17.75 -8.38
C VAL A 194 -0.70 -16.68 -7.80
N LEU A 195 -0.31 -16.05 -6.67
CA LEU A 195 -1.07 -14.95 -6.07
C LEU A 195 -1.13 -13.74 -7.00
N MET A 196 -0.01 -13.40 -7.66
CA MET A 196 0.05 -12.32 -8.66
C MET A 196 -0.93 -12.57 -9.80
N GLU A 197 -0.95 -13.79 -10.35
CA GLU A 197 -1.88 -14.17 -11.42
C GLU A 197 -3.34 -14.04 -10.97
N LYS A 198 -3.69 -14.60 -9.80
CA LYS A 198 -5.05 -14.52 -9.24
C LYS A 198 -5.48 -13.07 -9.00
N THR A 199 -4.58 -12.23 -8.48
CA THR A 199 -4.89 -10.82 -8.22
C THR A 199 -5.12 -10.06 -9.53
N ASN A 200 -4.26 -10.26 -10.52
CA ASN A 200 -4.44 -9.69 -11.85
C ASN A 200 -5.78 -10.12 -12.47
N GLN A 201 -6.13 -11.40 -12.39
CA GLN A 201 -7.41 -11.90 -12.92
C GLN A 201 -8.62 -11.27 -12.22
N ALA A 202 -8.56 -11.09 -10.91
CA ALA A 202 -9.64 -10.50 -10.13
C ALA A 202 -9.81 -9.00 -10.43
N MET A 203 -8.70 -8.28 -10.66
CA MET A 203 -8.72 -6.82 -10.81
C MET A 203 -8.82 -6.35 -12.26
N LYS A 204 -8.47 -7.17 -13.27
CA LYS A 204 -8.34 -6.75 -14.67
C LYS A 204 -9.55 -6.05 -15.29
N GLU A 205 -10.74 -6.31 -14.77
CA GLU A 205 -12.01 -5.73 -15.27
C GLU A 205 -12.30 -4.35 -14.65
N PHE A 206 -11.53 -3.91 -13.66
CA PHE A 206 -11.77 -2.71 -12.89
C PHE A 206 -10.59 -1.75 -12.99
N ASP A 207 -10.88 -0.45 -13.04
CA ASP A 207 -9.86 0.58 -13.00
C ASP A 207 -9.39 0.83 -11.57
N VAL A 208 -10.34 0.85 -10.62
CA VAL A 208 -10.06 1.08 -9.18
C VAL A 208 -10.90 0.13 -8.33
N VAL A 209 -10.30 -0.40 -7.27
CA VAL A 209 -10.95 -1.23 -6.26
C VAL A 209 -10.84 -0.57 -4.88
N ILE A 210 -11.97 -0.39 -4.22
CA ILE A 210 -12.05 0.19 -2.88
C ILE A 210 -11.96 -0.92 -1.84
N SER A 211 -11.09 -0.74 -0.84
CA SER A 211 -10.95 -1.69 0.27
C SER A 211 -10.70 -0.97 1.59
N PRO A 212 -11.18 -1.51 2.71
CA PRO A 212 -10.72 -1.07 4.04
C PRO A 212 -9.20 -1.17 4.12
N SER A 213 -8.53 -0.17 4.70
CA SER A 213 -7.06 -0.08 4.68
C SER A 213 -6.39 -1.27 5.38
N PHE A 214 -6.99 -1.77 6.44
CA PHE A 214 -6.47 -2.90 7.22
C PHE A 214 -7.45 -4.09 7.28
N GLY A 215 -8.47 -4.09 6.40
CA GLY A 215 -9.42 -5.17 6.30
C GLY A 215 -8.89 -6.37 5.53
N GLY A 216 -9.18 -7.57 5.99
CA GLY A 216 -8.72 -8.81 5.35
C GLY A 216 -7.19 -8.86 5.27
N ARG A 217 -6.68 -9.41 4.17
CA ARG A 217 -5.23 -9.47 3.88
C ARG A 217 -4.84 -8.62 2.67
N GLN A 218 -5.69 -7.67 2.25
CA GLN A 218 -5.44 -6.87 1.05
C GLN A 218 -4.09 -6.14 1.09
N LEU A 219 -3.67 -5.63 2.27
CA LEU A 219 -2.40 -4.94 2.43
C LEU A 219 -1.21 -5.87 2.14
N ALA A 220 -1.20 -7.09 2.69
CA ALA A 220 -0.18 -8.08 2.42
C ALA A 220 -0.20 -8.52 0.94
N ILE A 221 -1.39 -8.80 0.40
CA ILE A 221 -1.57 -9.24 -0.98
C ILE A 221 -1.04 -8.19 -1.95
N THR A 222 -1.45 -6.93 -1.81
CA THR A 222 -1.04 -5.87 -2.74
C THR A 222 0.44 -5.51 -2.61
N ASN A 223 1.06 -5.70 -1.44
CA ASN A 223 2.51 -5.60 -1.30
C ASN A 223 3.24 -6.77 -1.99
N LEU A 224 2.78 -8.01 -1.82
CA LEU A 224 3.34 -9.20 -2.48
C LEU A 224 3.19 -9.15 -4.00
N THR A 225 2.12 -8.57 -4.50
CA THR A 225 1.82 -8.53 -5.94
C THR A 225 2.28 -7.23 -6.62
N GLY A 226 2.75 -6.26 -5.84
CA GLY A 226 3.29 -5.00 -6.35
C GLY A 226 2.27 -3.97 -6.80
N HIS A 227 0.96 -4.17 -6.52
CA HIS A 227 -0.10 -3.26 -6.95
C HIS A 227 -0.03 -1.90 -6.21
N PRO A 228 -0.34 -0.80 -6.90
CA PRO A 228 -0.39 0.52 -6.29
C PRO A 228 -1.59 0.67 -5.35
N ALA A 229 -1.44 1.53 -4.35
CA ALA A 229 -2.47 1.84 -3.38
C ALA A 229 -2.44 3.32 -3.00
N LEU A 230 -3.62 3.91 -2.81
CA LEU A 230 -3.79 5.26 -2.30
C LEU A 230 -4.59 5.19 -0.99
N CYS A 231 -3.92 5.46 0.13
CA CYS A 231 -4.56 5.61 1.44
C CYS A 231 -5.12 7.02 1.57
N MET A 232 -6.38 7.13 1.97
CA MET A 232 -7.04 8.43 2.12
C MET A 232 -7.81 8.51 3.44
N PRO A 233 -7.79 9.66 4.13
CA PRO A 233 -8.57 9.86 5.35
C PRO A 233 -10.08 9.80 5.06
N ILE A 234 -10.84 9.24 6.02
CA ILE A 234 -12.31 9.17 5.99
C ILE A 234 -12.95 9.74 7.26
N GLY A 235 -12.22 10.59 7.96
CA GLY A 235 -12.63 11.24 9.18
C GLY A 235 -11.95 10.71 10.43
N LEU A 236 -12.49 11.06 11.59
CA LEU A 236 -11.98 10.66 12.89
C LEU A 236 -12.86 9.57 13.50
N SER A 237 -12.25 8.64 14.20
CA SER A 237 -12.94 7.63 15.00
C SER A 237 -13.65 8.28 16.21
N LYS A 238 -14.43 7.50 16.94
CA LYS A 238 -15.05 7.95 18.22
C LYS A 238 -14.00 8.37 19.25
N GLN A 239 -12.78 7.88 19.15
CA GLN A 239 -11.65 8.22 20.04
C GLN A 239 -10.87 9.46 19.54
N GLY A 240 -11.28 10.08 18.43
CA GLY A 240 -10.60 11.24 17.84
C GLY A 240 -9.32 10.91 17.08
N THR A 241 -9.08 9.63 16.77
CA THR A 241 -7.96 9.20 15.91
C THR A 241 -8.41 9.13 14.45
N PRO A 242 -7.53 9.44 13.48
CA PRO A 242 -7.86 9.29 12.07
C PRO A 242 -8.25 7.86 11.68
N ASN A 243 -9.14 7.75 10.68
CA ASN A 243 -9.46 6.51 9.99
C ASN A 243 -9.26 6.69 8.49
N SER A 244 -9.06 5.61 7.74
CA SER A 244 -8.77 5.66 6.31
C SER A 244 -9.41 4.55 5.51
N ILE A 245 -9.52 4.83 4.21
CA ILE A 245 -9.86 3.86 3.16
C ILE A 245 -8.67 3.73 2.20
N THR A 246 -8.56 2.62 1.51
CA THR A 246 -7.54 2.41 0.49
C THR A 246 -8.20 2.16 -0.86
N PHE A 247 -7.77 2.93 -1.85
CA PHE A 247 -8.04 2.67 -3.26
C PHE A 247 -6.88 1.88 -3.86
N LEU A 248 -7.18 0.87 -4.66
CA LEU A 248 -6.22 -0.02 -5.32
C LEU A 248 -6.45 0.07 -6.83
N ALA A 249 -5.40 -0.08 -7.64
CA ALA A 249 -5.54 -0.17 -9.09
C ALA A 249 -4.66 -1.27 -9.67
N ASN A 250 -4.80 -1.53 -10.97
CA ASN A 250 -3.89 -2.39 -11.70
C ASN A 250 -2.48 -1.78 -11.74
N LEU A 251 -1.48 -2.62 -12.02
CA LEU A 251 -0.08 -2.18 -12.08
C LEU A 251 0.08 -1.01 -13.06
N PHE A 252 0.82 0.02 -12.65
CA PHE A 252 1.10 1.23 -13.43
C PHE A 252 -0.14 2.02 -13.84
N LYS A 253 -1.19 2.00 -12.97
CA LYS A 253 -2.42 2.78 -13.14
C LYS A 253 -2.65 3.78 -12.00
N GLU A 254 -1.57 4.41 -11.55
CA GLU A 254 -1.59 5.44 -10.50
C GLU A 254 -2.47 6.63 -10.87
N GLU A 255 -2.57 6.95 -12.18
CA GLU A 255 -3.44 8.04 -12.65
C GLU A 255 -4.92 7.82 -12.31
N ALA A 256 -5.40 6.58 -12.40
CA ALA A 256 -6.78 6.24 -12.03
C ALA A 256 -7.01 6.39 -10.52
N LEU A 257 -6.06 5.88 -9.69
CA LEU A 257 -6.12 6.05 -8.23
C LEU A 257 -6.20 7.51 -7.83
N LEU A 258 -5.28 8.33 -8.36
CA LEU A 258 -5.15 9.73 -8.01
C LEU A 258 -6.36 10.55 -8.48
N SER A 259 -6.93 10.20 -9.65
CA SER A 259 -8.15 10.85 -10.16
C SER A 259 -9.36 10.52 -9.28
N VAL A 260 -9.53 9.26 -8.86
CA VAL A 260 -10.60 8.87 -7.92
C VAL A 260 -10.36 9.49 -6.55
N GLY A 261 -9.12 9.54 -6.08
CA GLY A 261 -8.75 10.20 -4.83
C GLY A 261 -9.10 11.69 -4.83
N LYS A 262 -8.71 12.43 -5.88
CA LYS A 262 -9.07 13.84 -6.05
C LYS A 262 -10.59 14.04 -6.07
N PHE A 263 -11.32 13.20 -6.81
CA PHE A 263 -12.77 13.25 -6.83
C PHE A 263 -13.36 13.01 -5.45
N PHE A 264 -12.87 12.00 -4.71
CA PHE A 264 -13.32 11.73 -3.36
C PHE A 264 -13.10 12.91 -2.42
N GLN A 265 -11.96 13.59 -2.49
CA GLN A 265 -11.70 14.81 -1.73
C GLN A 265 -12.63 15.97 -2.14
N SER A 266 -13.00 16.07 -3.43
CA SER A 266 -13.92 17.13 -3.89
C SER A 266 -15.37 16.99 -3.37
N ILE A 267 -15.78 15.80 -2.95
CA ILE A 267 -17.13 15.53 -2.40
C ILE A 267 -17.12 15.31 -0.88
N THR A 268 -15.96 15.44 -0.25
CA THR A 268 -15.77 15.29 1.20
C THR A 268 -14.87 16.42 1.71
N SER A 269 -14.66 16.46 3.03
CA SER A 269 -13.74 17.40 3.69
C SER A 269 -12.84 16.70 4.70
N PHE A 270 -12.62 15.40 4.52
CA PHE A 270 -11.86 14.60 5.50
C PHE A 270 -10.38 14.96 5.57
N ASP A 271 -9.80 15.40 4.46
CA ASP A 271 -8.43 15.90 4.35
C ASP A 271 -8.21 17.26 5.04
N GLU A 272 -9.29 18.01 5.31
CA GLU A 272 -9.26 19.26 6.05
C GLU A 272 -9.48 19.06 7.56
N MET A 273 -9.83 17.86 8.01
CA MET A 273 -10.07 17.58 9.42
C MET A 273 -8.77 17.52 10.21
N HIS A 274 -8.78 18.14 11.39
CA HIS A 274 -7.70 18.09 12.37
C HIS A 274 -8.25 17.59 13.71
N PRO A 275 -7.50 16.72 14.44
CA PRO A 275 -7.82 16.41 15.82
C PRO A 275 -7.87 17.70 16.66
N GLU A 276 -8.80 17.79 17.62
CA GLU A 276 -9.01 19.02 18.41
C GLU A 276 -7.75 19.57 19.07
N LYS A 277 -6.84 18.68 19.48
CA LYS A 277 -5.56 19.07 20.10
C LYS A 277 -4.59 19.78 19.16
N PHE A 278 -4.87 19.82 17.86
CA PHE A 278 -3.99 20.40 16.82
C PHE A 278 -4.71 21.48 15.99
N LYS A 279 -5.79 22.03 16.53
CA LYS A 279 -6.49 23.20 15.97
C LYS A 279 -5.78 24.50 16.34
#